data_d4ee7debbb3b8ea2a535c9e23b634382
#
_entry.id   d4ee7debbb3b8ea2a535c9e23b634382
#
_cell.length_a   1.000
_cell.length_b   1.000
_cell.length_c   1.000
_cell.angle_alpha   90.00
_cell.angle_beta   90.00
_cell.angle_gamma   90.00
#
_symmetry.space_group_name_H-M   'P 1'
#
loop_
_entity.id
_entity.type
_entity.pdbx_description
1 polymer ?
#
loop_
_entity_poly.entity_id
_entity_poly.type
_entity_poly.pdbx_seq_one_letter_code
_entity_poly.pdbx_strand_id
1 'polypeptide(L)'
;MVRFGFIGTGKIAENFYQANRFINGFELTAVYSRTMEKAKEFGFRKGNLAYFDNLEEFAGSDAFDAVYLASPNCCHHDQAIAMMRAGKHVICEKPLASNYEEAKEMFAVAEEEGVILMEGMRSIYTPGFQKMTEYMETLGTIRRAPIQYCQYSSRYDNFKRGIIENAFNPELSNGALMDIGVYTVACMIRLFGAPKSIKASGVRLSNGV
;
A
#
# COMPACT_ATOMS: atom_id res chain seq x y z
N MET A 1 -15.20 16.66 5.90
CA MET A 1 -14.66 15.49 6.61
C MET A 1 -14.81 14.32 5.67
N VAL A 2 -13.76 13.56 5.43
CA VAL A 2 -13.78 12.35 4.59
C VAL A 2 -13.93 11.15 5.50
N ARG A 3 -14.96 10.35 5.26
CA ARG A 3 -15.22 9.12 5.99
C ARG A 3 -14.42 7.98 5.37
N PHE A 4 -13.65 7.28 6.18
CA PHE A 4 -12.80 6.18 5.72
C PHE A 4 -13.34 4.83 6.16
N GLY A 5 -13.38 3.89 5.21
CA GLY A 5 -13.44 2.47 5.46
C GLY A 5 -12.03 1.87 5.45
N PHE A 6 -11.75 0.89 6.28
CA PHE A 6 -10.46 0.17 6.27
C PHE A 6 -10.65 -1.26 5.80
N ILE A 7 -9.80 -1.68 4.85
CA ILE A 7 -9.61 -3.08 4.47
C ILE A 7 -8.26 -3.54 5.03
N GLY A 8 -8.29 -4.53 5.91
CA GLY A 8 -7.11 -5.02 6.62
C GLY A 8 -7.01 -4.45 8.03
N THR A 9 -6.62 -5.31 8.96
CA THR A 9 -6.60 -5.05 10.41
C THR A 9 -5.20 -5.26 11.01
N GLY A 10 -4.18 -5.19 10.16
CA GLY A 10 -2.78 -5.38 10.54
C GLY A 10 -2.13 -4.12 11.12
N LYS A 11 -0.85 -4.26 11.50
CA LYS A 11 -0.05 -3.17 12.07
C LYS A 11 0.01 -1.91 11.19
N ILE A 12 0.00 -2.07 9.86
CA ILE A 12 0.04 -0.93 8.93
C ILE A 12 -1.26 -0.14 8.99
N ALA A 13 -2.41 -0.82 9.01
CA ALA A 13 -3.70 -0.15 9.20
C ALA A 13 -3.78 0.59 10.54
N GLU A 14 -3.27 -0.03 11.62
CA GLU A 14 -3.18 0.62 12.92
C GLU A 14 -2.28 1.87 12.89
N ASN A 15 -1.12 1.78 12.26
CA ASN A 15 -0.20 2.93 12.12
C ASN A 15 -0.85 4.07 11.33
N PHE A 16 -1.56 3.75 10.25
CA PHE A 16 -2.28 4.75 9.45
C PHE A 16 -3.38 5.42 10.28
N TYR A 17 -4.17 4.65 11.02
CA TYR A 17 -5.18 5.20 11.94
C TYR A 17 -4.55 6.12 12.98
N GLN A 18 -3.48 5.68 13.65
CA GLN A 18 -2.83 6.48 14.69
C GLN A 18 -2.23 7.79 14.16
N ALA A 19 -1.72 7.78 12.92
CA ALA A 19 -1.19 8.98 12.26
C ALA A 19 -2.30 9.99 11.91
N ASN A 20 -3.49 9.52 11.57
CA ASN A 20 -4.54 10.35 10.99
C ASN A 20 -5.67 10.73 11.97
N ARG A 21 -5.86 10.00 13.07
CA ARG A 21 -6.98 10.25 14.01
C ARG A 21 -7.04 11.66 14.61
N PHE A 22 -5.96 12.42 14.52
CA PHE A 22 -5.89 13.80 15.01
C PHE A 22 -5.90 14.83 13.88
N ILE A 23 -5.99 14.39 12.63
CA ILE A 23 -6.03 15.29 11.47
C ILE A 23 -7.47 15.74 11.24
N ASN A 24 -7.67 17.04 11.14
CA ASN A 24 -8.97 17.58 10.76
C ASN A 24 -9.31 17.12 9.33
N GLY A 25 -10.46 16.49 9.17
CA GLY A 25 -10.91 16.00 7.87
C GLY A 25 -10.86 14.49 7.68
N PHE A 26 -10.27 13.73 8.62
CA PHE A 26 -10.27 12.27 8.65
C PHE A 26 -11.23 11.71 9.70
N GLU A 27 -12.03 10.73 9.33
CA GLU A 27 -12.89 9.96 10.24
C GLU A 27 -12.90 8.48 9.82
N LEU A 28 -12.54 7.56 10.72
CA LEU A 28 -12.74 6.13 10.51
C LEU A 28 -14.20 5.80 10.84
N THR A 29 -14.93 5.23 9.89
CA THR A 29 -16.37 4.92 10.03
C THR A 29 -16.72 3.47 9.77
N ALA A 30 -15.87 2.74 9.05
CA ALA A 30 -16.12 1.34 8.70
C ALA A 30 -14.85 0.49 8.71
N VAL A 31 -14.99 -0.79 9.01
CA VAL A 31 -13.88 -1.75 8.96
C VAL A 31 -14.36 -3.04 8.32
N TYR A 32 -13.61 -3.52 7.33
CA TYR A 32 -13.73 -4.83 6.74
C TYR A 32 -12.56 -5.72 7.14
N SER A 33 -12.86 -6.96 7.49
CA SER A 33 -11.88 -8.03 7.65
C SER A 33 -12.51 -9.35 7.21
N ARG A 34 -11.68 -10.36 6.88
CA ARG A 34 -12.13 -11.71 6.49
C ARG A 34 -12.99 -12.42 7.56
N THR A 35 -12.99 -11.91 8.77
CA THR A 35 -13.90 -12.37 9.83
C THR A 35 -14.40 -11.16 10.62
N MET A 36 -15.68 -11.21 10.99
CA MET A 36 -16.34 -10.18 11.80
C MET A 36 -15.61 -9.93 13.14
N GLU A 37 -15.08 -10.99 13.73
CA GLU A 37 -14.32 -10.93 14.98
C GLU A 37 -13.08 -10.02 14.85
N LYS A 38 -12.27 -10.21 13.81
CA LYS A 38 -11.08 -9.38 13.55
C LYS A 38 -11.44 -7.93 13.22
N ALA A 39 -12.55 -7.71 12.51
CA ALA A 39 -13.03 -6.35 12.24
C ALA A 39 -13.37 -5.63 13.56
N LYS A 40 -14.12 -6.28 14.44
CA LYS A 40 -14.51 -5.73 15.76
C LYS A 40 -13.30 -5.56 16.69
N GLU A 41 -12.37 -6.50 16.71
CA GLU A 41 -11.13 -6.39 17.49
C GLU A 41 -10.33 -5.16 17.09
N PHE A 42 -10.12 -4.95 15.79
CA PHE A 42 -9.42 -3.77 15.27
C PHE A 42 -10.16 -2.48 15.60
N GLY A 43 -11.48 -2.45 15.45
CA GLY A 43 -12.31 -1.27 15.72
C GLY A 43 -12.51 -0.95 17.20
N PHE A 44 -12.08 -1.85 18.11
CA PHE A 44 -12.26 -1.66 19.54
C PHE A 44 -11.67 -0.33 20.02
N ARG A 45 -12.49 0.48 20.68
CA ARG A 45 -12.16 1.83 21.18
C ARG A 45 -11.80 2.87 20.12
N LYS A 46 -12.14 2.64 18.83
CA LYS A 46 -11.90 3.61 17.75
C LYS A 46 -13.14 4.43 17.34
N GLY A 47 -14.24 4.29 18.04
CA GLY A 47 -15.49 5.03 17.80
C GLY A 47 -16.67 4.10 17.45
N ASN A 48 -17.73 4.68 16.93
CA ASN A 48 -18.90 3.94 16.46
C ASN A 48 -18.69 3.55 15.00
N LEU A 49 -18.25 2.31 14.75
CA LEU A 49 -17.88 1.81 13.42
C LEU A 49 -18.90 0.80 12.92
N ALA A 50 -19.11 0.82 11.59
CA ALA A 50 -19.75 -0.28 10.88
C ALA A 50 -18.71 -1.39 10.63
N TYR A 51 -19.11 -2.65 10.82
CA TYR A 51 -18.21 -3.81 10.67
C TYR A 51 -18.73 -4.75 9.60
N PHE A 52 -17.82 -5.24 8.77
CA PHE A 52 -18.13 -6.10 7.64
C PHE A 52 -17.13 -7.26 7.54
N ASP A 53 -17.64 -8.42 7.11
CA ASP A 53 -16.85 -9.59 6.73
C ASP A 53 -17.19 -10.11 5.32
N ASN A 54 -18.13 -9.42 4.65
CA ASN A 54 -18.42 -9.57 3.23
C ASN A 54 -17.95 -8.31 2.47
N LEU A 55 -17.13 -8.51 1.43
CA LEU A 55 -16.52 -7.40 0.67
C LEU A 55 -17.55 -6.63 -0.18
N GLU A 56 -18.54 -7.31 -0.74
CA GLU A 56 -19.58 -6.69 -1.56
C GLU A 56 -20.50 -5.81 -0.71
N GLU A 57 -20.89 -6.29 0.46
CA GLU A 57 -21.66 -5.49 1.42
C GLU A 57 -20.88 -4.26 1.91
N PHE A 58 -19.56 -4.43 2.14
CA PHE A 58 -18.69 -3.32 2.50
C PHE A 58 -18.62 -2.29 1.37
N ALA A 59 -18.38 -2.72 0.13
CA ALA A 59 -18.29 -1.84 -1.04
C ALA A 59 -19.58 -1.05 -1.25
N GLY A 60 -20.74 -1.71 -1.14
CA GLY A 60 -22.07 -1.11 -1.31
C GLY A 60 -22.54 -0.23 -0.14
N SER A 61 -21.77 -0.15 0.94
CA SER A 61 -22.16 0.62 2.12
C SER A 61 -21.98 2.13 1.93
N ASP A 62 -22.94 2.91 2.43
CA ASP A 62 -22.86 4.37 2.50
C ASP A 62 -22.10 4.88 3.75
N ALA A 63 -21.48 3.99 4.51
CA ALA A 63 -20.78 4.33 5.74
C ALA A 63 -19.49 5.14 5.52
N PHE A 64 -18.89 5.10 4.32
CA PHE A 64 -17.62 5.76 4.01
C PHE A 64 -17.54 6.25 2.56
N ASP A 65 -16.64 7.19 2.32
CA ASP A 65 -16.41 7.82 1.01
C ASP A 65 -15.12 7.32 0.36
N ALA A 66 -14.14 6.99 1.19
CA ALA A 66 -12.82 6.53 0.78
C ALA A 66 -12.40 5.27 1.54
N VAL A 67 -11.58 4.43 0.94
CA VAL A 67 -11.04 3.24 1.59
C VAL A 67 -9.53 3.34 1.73
N TYR A 68 -9.03 2.95 2.90
CA TYR A 68 -7.62 2.60 3.09
C TYR A 68 -7.45 1.09 3.01
N LEU A 69 -6.72 0.64 1.98
CA LEU A 69 -6.56 -0.76 1.64
C LEU A 69 -5.16 -1.22 2.07
N ALA A 70 -5.09 -2.11 3.05
CA ALA A 70 -3.88 -2.63 3.68
C ALA A 70 -3.96 -4.16 3.90
N SER A 71 -4.52 -4.86 2.93
CA SER A 71 -4.56 -6.32 2.84
C SER A 71 -3.22 -6.90 2.33
N PRO A 72 -3.07 -8.21 2.16
CA PRO A 72 -1.94 -8.78 1.41
C PRO A 72 -1.88 -8.27 -0.02
N ASN A 73 -0.65 -8.07 -0.54
CA ASN A 73 -0.42 -7.44 -1.86
C ASN A 73 -1.22 -8.09 -3.00
N CYS A 74 -1.32 -9.42 -3.02
CA CYS A 74 -2.09 -10.16 -4.04
C CYS A 74 -3.60 -9.85 -4.05
N CYS A 75 -4.12 -9.21 -3.01
CA CYS A 75 -5.52 -8.83 -2.92
C CYS A 75 -5.79 -7.38 -3.33
N HIS A 76 -4.75 -6.58 -3.53
CA HIS A 76 -4.88 -5.14 -3.74
C HIS A 76 -5.70 -4.83 -4.99
N HIS A 77 -5.39 -5.49 -6.11
CA HIS A 77 -6.06 -5.29 -7.39
C HIS A 77 -7.57 -5.49 -7.28
N ASP A 78 -8.01 -6.70 -6.94
CA ASP A 78 -9.44 -7.05 -6.94
C ASP A 78 -10.23 -6.21 -5.93
N GLN A 79 -9.65 -5.98 -4.75
CA GLN A 79 -10.30 -5.18 -3.72
C GLN A 79 -10.39 -3.71 -4.10
N ALA A 80 -9.35 -3.14 -4.72
CA ALA A 80 -9.38 -1.76 -5.18
C ALA A 80 -10.40 -1.58 -6.31
N ILE A 81 -10.44 -2.50 -7.30
CA ILE A 81 -11.44 -2.49 -8.37
C ILE A 81 -12.86 -2.54 -7.80
N ALA A 82 -13.12 -3.44 -6.85
CA ALA A 82 -14.44 -3.54 -6.22
C ALA A 82 -14.86 -2.23 -5.53
N MET A 83 -13.94 -1.58 -4.82
CA MET A 83 -14.22 -0.30 -4.16
C MET A 83 -14.45 0.82 -5.17
N MET A 84 -13.62 0.94 -6.20
CA MET A 84 -13.72 1.99 -7.20
C MET A 84 -15.02 1.88 -8.02
N ARG A 85 -15.41 0.66 -8.42
CA ARG A 85 -16.70 0.42 -9.11
C ARG A 85 -17.92 0.70 -8.23
N ALA A 86 -17.75 0.70 -6.91
CA ALA A 86 -18.76 1.17 -5.96
C ALA A 86 -18.67 2.69 -5.68
N GLY A 87 -17.90 3.44 -6.47
CA GLY A 87 -17.76 4.89 -6.36
C GLY A 87 -16.90 5.35 -5.18
N LYS A 88 -16.07 4.48 -4.58
CA LYS A 88 -15.20 4.84 -3.45
C LYS A 88 -13.81 5.25 -3.91
N HIS A 89 -13.26 6.32 -3.33
CA HIS A 89 -11.85 6.66 -3.48
C HIS A 89 -10.97 5.63 -2.76
N VAL A 90 -9.78 5.36 -3.30
CA VAL A 90 -8.89 4.30 -2.77
C VAL A 90 -7.50 4.86 -2.45
N ILE A 91 -7.05 4.69 -1.22
CA ILE A 91 -5.63 4.72 -0.85
C ILE A 91 -5.20 3.27 -0.66
N CYS A 92 -4.40 2.74 -1.58
CA CYS A 92 -3.90 1.39 -1.54
C CYS A 92 -2.46 1.36 -1.02
N GLU A 93 -2.16 0.50 -0.05
CA GLU A 93 -0.78 0.30 0.41
C GLU A 93 0.14 -0.16 -0.72
N LYS A 94 1.41 0.12 -0.49
CA LYS A 94 2.47 -0.33 -1.41
C LYS A 94 2.75 -1.85 -1.24
N PRO A 95 3.15 -2.55 -2.30
CA PRO A 95 3.08 -2.13 -3.71
C PRO A 95 1.62 -2.05 -4.18
N LEU A 96 1.33 -1.12 -5.08
CA LEU A 96 -0.04 -0.89 -5.56
C LEU A 96 -0.71 -2.15 -6.11
N ALA A 97 0.05 -2.96 -6.85
CA ALA A 97 -0.42 -4.18 -7.51
C ALA A 97 0.71 -5.21 -7.60
N SER A 98 0.39 -6.43 -8.00
CA SER A 98 1.36 -7.51 -8.16
C SER A 98 2.19 -7.39 -9.45
N ASN A 99 1.66 -6.70 -10.46
CA ASN A 99 2.30 -6.52 -11.77
C ASN A 99 1.76 -5.27 -12.48
N TYR A 100 2.35 -4.98 -13.64
CA TYR A 100 2.03 -3.79 -14.44
C TYR A 100 0.61 -3.80 -14.99
N GLU A 101 0.09 -4.95 -15.47
CA GLU A 101 -1.25 -5.02 -16.07
C GLU A 101 -2.34 -4.77 -15.03
N GLU A 102 -2.19 -5.33 -13.82
CA GLU A 102 -3.07 -5.03 -12.69
C GLU A 102 -3.06 -3.53 -12.35
N ALA A 103 -1.87 -2.92 -12.21
CA ALA A 103 -1.77 -1.49 -11.91
C ALA A 103 -2.43 -0.63 -13.00
N LYS A 104 -2.22 -0.98 -14.27
CA LYS A 104 -2.81 -0.30 -15.42
C LYS A 104 -4.34 -0.37 -15.41
N GLU A 105 -4.90 -1.55 -15.11
CA GLU A 105 -6.34 -1.72 -15.00
C GLU A 105 -6.91 -0.90 -13.83
N MET A 106 -6.24 -0.90 -12.67
CA MET A 106 -6.67 -0.10 -11.51
C MET A 106 -6.76 1.39 -11.86
N PHE A 107 -5.77 1.95 -12.57
CA PHE A 107 -5.83 3.36 -13.00
C PHE A 107 -6.91 3.61 -14.06
N ALA A 108 -7.13 2.67 -14.98
CA ALA A 108 -8.19 2.79 -15.97
C ALA A 108 -9.58 2.82 -15.31
N VAL A 109 -9.83 1.94 -14.35
CA VAL A 109 -11.10 1.92 -13.59
C VAL A 109 -11.27 3.18 -12.75
N ALA A 110 -10.20 3.68 -12.13
CA ALA A 110 -10.27 4.93 -11.38
C ALA A 110 -10.69 6.11 -12.27
N GLU A 111 -10.17 6.18 -13.50
CA GLU A 111 -10.53 7.20 -14.48
C GLU A 111 -11.98 7.01 -14.99
N GLU A 112 -12.39 5.78 -15.29
CA GLU A 112 -13.73 5.42 -15.72
C GLU A 112 -14.79 5.83 -14.70
N GLU A 113 -14.56 5.52 -13.43
CA GLU A 113 -15.50 5.79 -12.33
C GLU A 113 -15.38 7.21 -11.74
N GLY A 114 -14.38 7.99 -12.20
CA GLY A 114 -14.16 9.35 -11.73
C GLY A 114 -13.73 9.43 -10.25
N VAL A 115 -13.05 8.39 -9.74
CA VAL A 115 -12.58 8.30 -8.36
C VAL A 115 -11.06 8.44 -8.27
N ILE A 116 -10.57 8.72 -7.07
CA ILE A 116 -9.13 8.85 -6.82
C ILE A 116 -8.57 7.48 -6.44
N LEU A 117 -7.52 7.05 -7.14
CA LEU A 117 -6.64 5.96 -6.73
C LEU A 117 -5.27 6.54 -6.36
N MET A 118 -4.78 6.22 -5.17
CA MET A 118 -3.49 6.69 -4.66
C MET A 118 -2.71 5.53 -4.02
N GLU A 119 -1.43 5.40 -4.38
CA GLU A 119 -0.55 4.45 -3.70
C GLU A 119 -0.03 5.02 -2.37
N GLY A 120 -0.03 4.21 -1.32
CA GLY A 120 0.49 4.53 0.01
C GLY A 120 2.03 4.61 0.08
N MET A 121 2.66 5.17 -0.93
CA MET A 121 4.13 5.32 -1.03
C MET A 121 4.62 6.51 -0.19
N ARG A 122 4.48 6.40 1.12
CA ARG A 122 4.74 7.48 2.08
C ARG A 122 6.11 8.14 1.95
N SER A 123 7.14 7.43 1.50
CA SER A 123 8.52 7.93 1.46
C SER A 123 8.69 9.17 0.58
N ILE A 124 7.97 9.26 -0.54
CA ILE A 124 8.04 10.39 -1.48
C ILE A 124 7.24 11.62 -1.02
N TYR A 125 6.41 11.48 0.01
CA TYR A 125 5.62 12.58 0.58
C TYR A 125 6.24 13.19 1.83
N THR A 126 7.40 12.69 2.28
CA THR A 126 8.07 13.24 3.46
C THR A 126 8.68 14.61 3.18
N PRO A 127 8.70 15.54 4.18
CA PRO A 127 9.35 16.83 4.02
C PRO A 127 10.82 16.71 3.59
N GLY A 128 11.54 15.69 4.07
CA GLY A 128 12.92 15.42 3.69
C GLY A 128 13.07 15.09 2.20
N PHE A 129 12.15 14.28 1.65
CA PHE A 129 12.15 13.96 0.22
C PHE A 129 11.81 15.20 -0.63
N GLN A 130 10.83 15.98 -0.22
CA GLN A 130 10.48 17.24 -0.89
C GLN A 130 11.68 18.19 -0.93
N LYS A 131 12.36 18.35 0.20
CA LYS A 131 13.55 19.19 0.28
C LYS A 131 14.70 18.70 -0.59
N MET A 132 14.91 17.38 -0.63
CA MET A 132 15.88 16.78 -1.54
C MET A 132 15.56 17.09 -3.01
N THR A 133 14.29 17.00 -3.40
CA THR A 133 13.85 17.31 -4.77
C THR A 133 14.18 18.76 -5.15
N GLU A 134 13.95 19.72 -4.25
CA GLU A 134 14.32 21.14 -4.47
C GLU A 134 15.83 21.31 -4.67
N TYR A 135 16.66 20.63 -3.88
CA TYR A 135 18.11 20.74 -4.02
C TYR A 135 18.66 20.10 -5.31
N MET A 136 17.97 19.13 -5.88
CA MET A 136 18.42 18.48 -7.11
C MET A 136 18.61 19.47 -8.27
N GLU A 137 17.79 20.52 -8.35
CA GLU A 137 17.90 21.55 -9.36
C GLU A 137 19.23 22.34 -9.27
N THR A 138 19.86 22.35 -8.08
CA THR A 138 21.12 23.08 -7.83
C THR A 138 22.37 22.22 -8.09
N LEU A 139 22.23 20.89 -8.26
CA LEU A 139 23.38 19.98 -8.37
C LEU A 139 24.01 19.89 -9.76
N GLY A 140 23.40 20.56 -10.75
CA GLY A 140 23.83 20.44 -12.14
C GLY A 140 23.52 19.04 -12.72
N THR A 141 24.34 18.56 -13.65
CA THR A 141 24.09 17.28 -14.32
C THR A 141 24.42 16.08 -13.42
N ILE A 142 23.40 15.39 -12.96
CA ILE A 142 23.56 14.16 -12.17
C ILE A 142 23.91 13.00 -13.10
N ARG A 143 25.01 12.31 -12.81
CA ARG A 143 25.52 11.19 -13.62
C ARG A 143 25.37 9.83 -12.96
N ARG A 144 25.21 9.81 -11.64
CA ARG A 144 25.04 8.57 -10.86
C ARG A 144 24.25 8.88 -9.59
N ALA A 145 23.28 8.01 -9.27
CA ALA A 145 22.51 8.08 -8.04
C ALA A 145 22.39 6.66 -7.44
N PRO A 146 23.19 6.29 -6.42
CA PRO A 146 22.97 5.07 -5.67
C PRO A 146 21.80 5.28 -4.70
N ILE A 147 20.76 4.47 -4.82
CA ILE A 147 19.62 4.45 -3.91
C ILE A 147 19.53 3.06 -3.28
N GLN A 148 19.62 2.99 -1.98
CA GLN A 148 19.74 1.74 -1.24
C GLN A 148 18.73 1.67 -0.09
N TYR A 149 18.17 0.48 0.11
CA TYR A 149 17.39 0.14 1.29
C TYR A 149 17.84 -1.23 1.79
N CYS A 150 18.69 -1.25 2.80
CA CYS A 150 19.27 -2.45 3.37
C CYS A 150 18.74 -2.62 4.79
N GLN A 151 18.06 -3.72 5.03
CA GLN A 151 17.49 -4.04 6.34
C GLN A 151 17.55 -5.54 6.59
N TYR A 152 18.03 -5.95 7.77
CA TYR A 152 17.82 -7.31 8.24
C TYR A 152 16.35 -7.46 8.63
N SER A 153 15.62 -8.31 7.91
CA SER A 153 14.21 -8.52 8.18
C SER A 153 14.01 -9.19 9.55
N SER A 154 13.14 -8.63 10.37
CA SER A 154 12.71 -9.25 11.63
C SER A 154 12.05 -10.63 11.46
N ARG A 155 11.62 -10.94 10.23
CA ARG A 155 10.98 -12.22 9.85
C ARG A 155 11.97 -13.23 9.29
N TYR A 156 13.22 -12.84 9.01
CA TYR A 156 14.21 -13.71 8.38
C TYR A 156 14.62 -14.89 9.27
N ASP A 157 14.65 -14.70 10.59
CA ASP A 157 14.93 -15.79 11.51
C ASP A 157 13.81 -16.84 11.55
N ASN A 158 12.56 -16.43 11.36
CA ASN A 158 11.44 -17.35 11.19
C ASN A 158 11.57 -18.11 9.86
N PHE A 159 11.93 -17.41 8.77
CA PHE A 159 12.19 -18.04 7.48
C PHE A 159 13.29 -19.13 7.58
N LYS A 160 14.40 -18.85 8.24
CA LYS A 160 15.48 -19.85 8.47
C LYS A 160 15.00 -21.08 9.27
N ARG A 161 13.95 -20.95 10.07
CA ARG A 161 13.31 -22.02 10.81
C ARG A 161 12.18 -22.72 10.04
N GLY A 162 11.98 -22.37 8.76
CA GLY A 162 10.94 -22.91 7.91
C GLY A 162 9.55 -22.27 8.10
N ILE A 163 9.45 -21.18 8.85
CA ILE A 163 8.20 -20.45 9.06
C ILE A 163 8.11 -19.32 8.02
N ILE A 164 7.21 -19.45 7.05
CA ILE A 164 7.05 -18.52 5.95
C ILE A 164 6.01 -17.46 6.35
N GLU A 165 6.48 -16.27 6.68
CA GLU A 165 5.62 -15.11 6.88
C GLU A 165 5.34 -14.38 5.56
N ASN A 166 4.30 -13.54 5.54
CA ASN A 166 3.81 -12.88 4.30
C ASN A 166 4.91 -12.26 3.44
N ALA A 167 5.88 -11.54 4.05
CA ALA A 167 6.97 -10.89 3.30
C ALA A 167 7.89 -11.86 2.54
N PHE A 168 7.89 -13.14 2.92
CA PHE A 168 8.65 -14.23 2.29
C PHE A 168 7.75 -15.23 1.55
N ASN A 169 6.48 -14.88 1.32
CA ASN A 169 5.55 -15.72 0.58
C ASN A 169 5.34 -15.16 -0.84
N PRO A 170 5.87 -15.82 -1.90
CA PRO A 170 5.70 -15.37 -3.29
C PRO A 170 4.23 -15.41 -3.76
N GLU A 171 3.41 -16.32 -3.21
CA GLU A 171 1.98 -16.41 -3.54
C GLU A 171 1.19 -15.17 -3.13
N LEU A 172 1.73 -14.40 -2.18
CA LEU A 172 1.14 -13.13 -1.74
C LEU A 172 1.73 -11.92 -2.46
N SER A 173 2.40 -12.11 -3.60
CA SER A 173 3.09 -11.07 -4.36
C SER A 173 4.10 -10.29 -3.51
N ASN A 174 4.89 -11.03 -2.72
CA ASN A 174 5.93 -10.49 -1.85
C ASN A 174 7.33 -10.91 -2.30
N GLY A 175 8.32 -10.46 -1.57
CA GLY A 175 9.73 -10.63 -1.81
C GLY A 175 10.47 -9.31 -1.63
N ALA A 176 11.80 -9.34 -1.69
CA ALA A 176 12.62 -8.16 -1.39
C ALA A 176 12.30 -6.96 -2.28
N LEU A 177 12.00 -7.17 -3.57
CA LEU A 177 11.63 -6.09 -4.48
C LEU A 177 10.28 -5.47 -4.11
N MET A 178 9.27 -6.30 -3.87
CA MET A 178 7.90 -5.86 -3.59
C MET A 178 7.75 -5.27 -2.19
N ASP A 179 8.47 -5.79 -1.19
CA ASP A 179 8.33 -5.30 0.19
C ASP A 179 9.17 -4.04 0.46
N ILE A 180 10.44 -4.01 0.07
CA ILE A 180 11.36 -2.90 0.35
C ILE A 180 11.98 -2.25 -0.89
N GLY A 181 12.25 -3.01 -1.95
CA GLY A 181 12.81 -2.47 -3.20
C GLY A 181 11.89 -1.44 -3.87
N VAL A 182 10.58 -1.60 -3.74
CA VAL A 182 9.58 -0.66 -4.23
C VAL A 182 9.81 0.79 -3.74
N TYR A 183 10.31 0.98 -2.52
CA TYR A 183 10.66 2.32 -2.01
C TYR A 183 11.82 2.94 -2.78
N THR A 184 12.85 2.17 -3.12
CA THR A 184 14.01 2.67 -3.88
C THR A 184 13.64 2.97 -5.33
N VAL A 185 12.80 2.11 -5.93
CA VAL A 185 12.29 2.31 -7.28
C VAL A 185 11.39 3.55 -7.34
N ALA A 186 10.47 3.72 -6.41
CA ALA A 186 9.59 4.88 -6.35
C ALA A 186 10.37 6.19 -6.21
N CYS A 187 11.38 6.23 -5.33
CA CYS A 187 12.27 7.37 -5.19
C CYS A 187 13.00 7.67 -6.50
N MET A 188 13.54 6.65 -7.18
CA MET A 188 14.26 6.81 -8.44
C MET A 188 13.35 7.36 -9.54
N ILE A 189 12.17 6.78 -9.71
CA ILE A 189 11.19 7.25 -10.70
C ILE A 189 10.74 8.68 -10.41
N ARG A 190 10.50 9.00 -9.16
CA ARG A 190 10.08 10.36 -8.77
C ARG A 190 11.14 11.42 -9.04
N LEU A 191 12.43 11.08 -8.87
CA LEU A 191 13.55 12.03 -9.06
C LEU A 191 14.01 12.13 -10.51
N PHE A 192 13.97 11.04 -11.27
CA PHE A 192 14.62 10.95 -12.59
C PHE A 192 13.67 10.56 -13.73
N GLY A 193 12.42 10.21 -13.42
CA GLY A 193 11.48 9.70 -14.42
C GLY A 193 11.73 8.23 -14.78
N ALA A 194 11.02 7.75 -15.81
CA ALA A 194 11.14 6.38 -16.29
C ALA A 194 12.53 6.09 -16.92
N PRO A 195 13.18 4.96 -16.57
CA PRO A 195 14.49 4.63 -17.11
C PRO A 195 14.40 4.21 -18.58
N LYS A 196 15.45 4.53 -19.37
CA LYS A 196 15.56 4.06 -20.78
C LYS A 196 15.85 2.57 -20.89
N SER A 197 16.50 2.00 -19.90
CA SER A 197 16.80 0.57 -19.83
C SER A 197 16.97 0.11 -18.40
N ILE A 198 16.66 -1.15 -18.16
CA ILE A 198 16.77 -1.80 -16.84
C ILE A 198 17.65 -3.04 -16.98
N LYS A 199 18.58 -3.21 -16.04
CA LYS A 199 19.31 -4.47 -15.83
C LYS A 199 19.08 -4.88 -14.39
N ALA A 200 18.66 -6.12 -14.17
CA ALA A 200 18.39 -6.66 -12.85
C ALA A 200 19.19 -7.95 -12.62
N SER A 201 19.62 -8.12 -11.39
CA SER A 201 20.17 -9.38 -10.89
C SER A 201 19.65 -9.60 -9.46
N GLY A 202 19.52 -10.84 -9.04
CA GLY A 202 19.05 -11.17 -7.72
C GLY A 202 19.40 -12.59 -7.32
N VAL A 203 19.20 -12.89 -6.05
CA VAL A 203 19.33 -14.23 -5.50
C VAL A 203 17.94 -14.67 -5.05
N ARG A 204 17.49 -15.82 -5.56
CA ARG A 204 16.25 -16.43 -5.08
C ARG A 204 16.54 -17.27 -3.83
N LEU A 205 15.68 -17.12 -2.84
CA LEU A 205 15.70 -17.99 -1.67
C LEU A 205 15.15 -19.39 -2.01
N SER A 206 15.30 -20.35 -1.09
CA SER A 206 14.94 -21.75 -1.32
C SER A 206 13.46 -21.97 -1.62
N ASN A 207 12.59 -21.06 -1.24
CA ASN A 207 11.15 -21.08 -1.52
C ASN A 207 10.73 -20.27 -2.77
N GLY A 208 11.69 -19.77 -3.55
CA GLY A 208 11.44 -19.06 -4.80
C GLY A 208 11.27 -17.54 -4.69
N VAL A 209 11.25 -16.99 -3.46
CA VAL A 209 11.20 -15.53 -3.19
C VAL A 209 12.53 -14.87 -3.47
#